data_a44d06c4a31e05d3b77e90fa61cd092d
#
_entry.id   a44d06c4a31e05d3b77e90fa61cd092d
#
_cell.length_a   1.000
_cell.length_b   1.000
_cell.length_c   1.000
_cell.angle_alpha   90.00
_cell.angle_beta   90.00
_cell.angle_gamma   90.00
#
_symmetry.space_group_name_H-M   'P 1'
#
loop_
_entity.id
_entity.type
_entity.pdbx_description
1 polymer ?
#
loop_
_entity_poly.entity_id
_entity_poly.type
_entity_poly.pdbx_seq_one_letter_code
_entity_poly.pdbx_strand_id
1 'polypeptide(L)'
;MARVLPFSALLTSLGSSLEPGDGPPRGNAAPLPTHVRPLLEAANPSAELRRLRDSGGLLKDARPALYVVELHGPAGRFSGPPVRYLLCALTPDAVPSLEQDPYRPRAWEVEPAVTLVADDHGALRALLAEAAERGISVWKGQYDGSPVSLLRIEPSPVSKRLQAVLDEAPMRPLAALSEQGQTLAAVVPLSEPGLELCPIHRALKGVETFQEDTFLTLVAAYARVTELDAPLTTPQGLSAARERLATLVPGQHAVLLVLPGGRGRILRFRQGLDLAHLKGAPRNPTLRSLDLALLNALVLRTVLGIQEPEASGHPQVFPVHGLGALVAGVEAGTFQAGFALNPPPVWEVRAVMEAQATLPPRTLRVEPRVPAGLLFLDPEV
;
A
#
# COMPACT_ATOMS: atom_id res chain seq x y z
N MET A 1 -7.20 -7.62 20.82
CA MET A 1 -8.01 -7.30 19.63
C MET A 1 -8.00 -5.81 19.44
N ALA A 2 -7.80 -5.31 18.21
CA ALA A 2 -7.81 -3.87 17.95
C ALA A 2 -9.23 -3.34 18.19
N ARG A 3 -9.36 -2.35 19.06
CA ARG A 3 -10.63 -1.73 19.34
C ARG A 3 -10.85 -0.57 18.37
N VAL A 4 -11.87 -0.71 17.55
CA VAL A 4 -12.34 0.35 16.63
C VAL A 4 -13.21 1.33 17.39
N LEU A 5 -12.79 2.60 17.43
CA LEU A 5 -13.50 3.64 18.16
C LEU A 5 -14.03 4.72 17.23
N PRO A 6 -15.27 5.19 17.46
CA PRO A 6 -15.72 6.48 16.95
C PRO A 6 -14.86 7.61 17.54
N PHE A 7 -14.62 8.66 16.79
CA PHE A 7 -13.82 9.80 17.23
C PHE A 7 -14.40 11.14 16.80
N SER A 8 -14.09 12.22 17.52
CA SER A 8 -14.42 13.57 17.12
C SER A 8 -13.37 14.08 16.15
N ALA A 9 -13.69 14.04 14.86
CA ALA A 9 -12.77 14.43 13.81
C ALA A 9 -12.55 15.96 13.80
N LEU A 10 -11.34 16.37 13.40
CA LEU A 10 -11.07 17.71 12.95
C LEU A 10 -11.23 17.75 11.42
N LEU A 11 -12.16 18.57 10.94
CA LEU A 11 -12.50 18.75 9.54
C LEU A 11 -11.96 20.09 9.05
N THR A 12 -11.47 20.14 7.81
CA THR A 12 -11.03 21.41 7.21
C THR A 12 -12.23 22.33 6.97
N SER A 13 -12.11 23.60 7.36
CA SER A 13 -13.13 24.63 7.12
C SER A 13 -13.11 25.16 5.68
N LEU A 14 -12.15 24.76 4.88
CA LEU A 14 -11.91 25.26 3.52
C LEU A 14 -12.69 24.47 2.47
N GLY A 15 -13.29 25.23 1.58
CA GLY A 15 -14.21 24.84 0.53
C GLY A 15 -13.86 23.62 -0.33
N SER A 16 -14.78 23.28 -1.17
CA SER A 16 -15.06 22.07 -1.91
C SER A 16 -13.97 21.46 -2.84
N SER A 17 -12.72 21.91 -2.83
CA SER A 17 -11.68 21.35 -3.67
C SER A 17 -10.39 21.08 -2.90
N LEU A 18 -10.00 19.83 -2.85
CA LEU A 18 -8.61 19.44 -2.58
C LEU A 18 -7.83 19.69 -3.86
N GLU A 19 -7.19 20.85 -3.99
CA GLU A 19 -6.33 21.09 -5.15
C GLU A 19 -5.05 20.26 -5.03
N PRO A 20 -4.62 19.57 -6.09
CA PRO A 20 -3.31 18.95 -6.14
C PRO A 20 -2.24 20.04 -6.01
N GLY A 21 -1.31 19.88 -5.10
CA GLY A 21 -0.24 20.85 -4.90
C GLY A 21 0.65 21.00 -6.13
N ASP A 22 0.95 22.26 -6.51
CA ASP A 22 1.87 22.61 -7.60
C ASP A 22 3.29 22.13 -7.30
N GLY A 23 3.71 21.06 -7.90
CA GLY A 23 5.09 20.57 -7.86
C GLY A 23 5.21 19.13 -8.36
N PRO A 24 6.34 18.79 -9.00
CA PRO A 24 6.54 17.42 -9.44
C PRO A 24 6.51 16.47 -8.22
N PRO A 25 5.83 15.33 -8.32
CA PRO A 25 5.72 14.38 -7.22
C PRO A 25 7.11 13.92 -6.81
N ARG A 26 7.52 14.26 -5.60
CA ARG A 26 8.72 13.68 -5.01
C ARG A 26 8.40 12.24 -4.65
N GLY A 27 8.80 11.32 -5.54
CA GLY A 27 8.70 9.87 -5.35
C GLY A 27 7.29 9.40 -5.08
N ASN A 28 6.55 9.02 -6.09
CA ASN A 28 5.31 8.20 -6.09
C ASN A 28 4.27 8.37 -4.95
N ALA A 29 4.35 9.41 -4.14
CA ALA A 29 3.31 9.77 -3.20
C ALA A 29 2.21 10.54 -3.97
N ALA A 30 0.96 10.18 -3.76
CA ALA A 30 -0.15 10.97 -4.25
C ALA A 30 -0.01 12.42 -3.75
N PRO A 31 -0.26 13.43 -4.59
CA PRO A 31 -0.12 14.82 -4.19
C PRO A 31 -1.00 15.09 -2.96
N LEU A 32 -0.41 15.64 -1.93
CA LEU A 32 -1.11 16.02 -0.72
C LEU A 32 -1.84 17.34 -0.96
N PRO A 33 -3.02 17.53 -0.37
CA PRO A 33 -3.67 18.83 -0.35
C PRO A 33 -2.72 19.90 0.18
N THR A 34 -2.72 21.08 -0.42
CA THR A 34 -1.77 22.17 -0.07
C THR A 34 -1.77 22.54 1.41
N HIS A 35 -2.91 22.41 2.09
CA HIS A 35 -3.05 22.67 3.53
C HIS A 35 -2.55 21.52 4.42
N VAL A 36 -2.34 20.31 3.88
CA VAL A 36 -1.85 19.15 4.64
C VAL A 36 -0.32 19.02 4.57
N ARG A 37 0.27 19.50 3.47
CA ARG A 37 1.72 19.43 3.28
C ARG A 37 2.52 20.03 4.46
N PRO A 38 2.18 21.23 5.00
CA PRO A 38 2.85 21.76 6.17
C PRO A 38 2.72 20.87 7.40
N LEU A 39 1.60 20.17 7.57
CA LEU A 39 1.38 19.24 8.68
C LEU A 39 2.29 18.01 8.61
N LEU A 40 2.46 17.44 7.41
CA LEU A 40 3.31 16.25 7.22
C LEU A 40 4.81 16.59 7.24
N GLU A 41 5.16 17.82 6.87
CA GLU A 41 6.54 18.33 6.90
C GLU A 41 6.91 18.93 8.26
N ALA A 42 5.94 19.09 9.17
CA ALA A 42 6.18 19.68 10.48
C ALA A 42 7.01 18.73 11.37
N ALA A 43 7.93 19.31 12.13
CA ALA A 43 8.68 18.57 13.13
C ALA A 43 7.78 18.02 14.26
N ASN A 44 6.62 18.64 14.48
CA ASN A 44 5.59 18.22 15.43
C ASN A 44 4.20 18.43 14.82
N PRO A 45 3.66 17.45 14.08
CA PRO A 45 2.33 17.53 13.47
C PRO A 45 1.20 17.79 14.45
N SER A 46 1.25 17.18 15.65
CA SER A 46 0.22 17.36 16.68
C SER A 46 0.15 18.81 17.19
N ALA A 47 1.30 19.49 17.32
CA ALA A 47 1.32 20.91 17.71
C ALA A 47 0.73 21.80 16.61
N GLU A 48 1.02 21.50 15.35
CA GLU A 48 0.47 22.25 14.21
C GLU A 48 -1.04 22.04 14.05
N LEU A 49 -1.53 20.81 14.29
CA LEU A 49 -2.98 20.53 14.33
C LEU A 49 -3.69 21.35 15.41
N ARG A 50 -3.11 21.43 16.63
CA ARG A 50 -3.67 22.28 17.69
C ARG A 50 -3.73 23.73 17.27
N ARG A 51 -2.65 24.26 16.70
CA ARG A 51 -2.59 25.65 16.21
C ARG A 51 -3.67 25.93 15.16
N LEU A 52 -3.87 25.03 14.20
CA LEU A 52 -4.90 25.17 13.17
C LEU A 52 -6.32 25.08 13.75
N ARG A 53 -6.55 24.19 14.72
CA ARG A 53 -7.82 24.10 15.44
C ARG A 53 -8.10 25.42 16.18
N ASP A 54 -7.15 25.88 16.97
CA ASP A 54 -7.30 27.07 17.83
C ASP A 54 -7.48 28.35 17.00
N SER A 55 -6.93 28.40 15.79
CA SER A 55 -7.12 29.50 14.83
C SER A 55 -8.45 29.41 14.02
N GLY A 56 -9.25 28.36 14.22
CA GLY A 56 -10.48 28.13 13.46
C GLY A 56 -10.27 27.61 12.04
N GLY A 57 -9.06 27.22 11.67
CA GLY A 57 -8.76 26.58 10.40
C GLY A 57 -9.28 25.13 10.31
N LEU A 58 -9.53 24.51 11.46
CA LEU A 58 -10.15 23.19 11.59
C LEU A 58 -11.41 23.29 12.48
N LEU A 59 -12.46 22.59 12.07
CA LEU A 59 -13.70 22.48 12.83
C LEU A 59 -13.75 21.10 13.51
N LYS A 60 -13.90 21.08 14.82
CA LYS A 60 -14.09 19.83 15.58
C LYS A 60 -15.52 19.35 15.46
N ASP A 61 -15.69 18.08 15.11
CA ASP A 61 -17.02 17.45 15.17
C ASP A 61 -17.52 17.39 16.61
N ALA A 62 -18.74 17.83 16.83
CA ALA A 62 -19.34 17.98 18.16
C ALA A 62 -19.52 16.62 18.89
N ARG A 63 -19.60 15.52 18.16
CA ARG A 63 -19.83 14.19 18.71
C ARG A 63 -18.95 13.16 18.01
N PRO A 64 -18.39 12.19 18.77
CA PRO A 64 -17.67 11.08 18.16
C PRO A 64 -18.53 10.34 17.13
N ALA A 65 -17.96 10.07 15.96
CA ALA A 65 -18.60 9.36 14.86
C ALA A 65 -17.60 8.42 14.17
N LEU A 66 -18.12 7.53 13.36
CA LEU A 66 -17.36 6.82 12.32
C LEU A 66 -17.54 7.59 11.00
N TYR A 67 -16.59 7.44 10.08
CA TYR A 67 -16.70 8.08 8.78
C TYR A 67 -16.44 7.06 7.69
N VAL A 68 -17.17 7.18 6.57
CA VAL A 68 -16.92 6.40 5.36
C VAL A 68 -16.37 7.32 4.28
N VAL A 69 -15.25 6.92 3.69
CA VAL A 69 -14.74 7.54 2.47
C VAL A 69 -15.10 6.66 1.30
N GLU A 70 -15.76 7.25 0.30
CA GLU A 70 -15.98 6.62 -1.00
C GLU A 70 -15.01 7.22 -2.02
N LEU A 71 -14.18 6.34 -2.60
CA LEU A 71 -13.22 6.68 -3.63
C LEU A 71 -13.66 6.06 -4.94
N HIS A 72 -13.90 6.89 -5.94
CA HIS A 72 -14.15 6.42 -7.30
C HIS A 72 -12.82 6.32 -8.04
N GLY A 73 -12.68 5.31 -8.89
CA GLY A 73 -11.51 5.22 -9.74
C GLY A 73 -11.41 6.37 -10.74
N PRO A 74 -10.21 6.68 -11.25
CA PRO A 74 -10.04 7.69 -12.29
C PRO A 74 -10.95 7.42 -13.47
N ALA A 75 -11.55 8.47 -14.01
CA ALA A 75 -12.44 8.37 -15.15
C ALA A 75 -11.77 7.57 -16.30
N GLY A 76 -12.38 6.45 -16.68
CA GLY A 76 -11.87 5.54 -17.70
C GLY A 76 -11.02 4.36 -17.22
N ARG A 77 -10.64 4.27 -15.93
CA ARG A 77 -9.96 3.09 -15.38
C ARG A 77 -10.86 2.15 -14.59
N PHE A 78 -11.88 2.69 -13.92
CA PHE A 78 -12.81 1.89 -13.11
C PHE A 78 -14.25 2.30 -13.43
N SER A 79 -15.01 1.40 -14.00
CA SER A 79 -16.47 1.54 -14.21
C SER A 79 -17.28 0.86 -13.09
N GLY A 80 -16.64 0.51 -11.98
CA GLY A 80 -17.21 -0.20 -10.86
C GLY A 80 -17.77 0.69 -9.75
N PRO A 81 -18.34 0.10 -8.68
CA PRO A 81 -18.75 0.83 -7.49
C PRO A 81 -17.54 1.50 -6.82
N PRO A 82 -17.75 2.55 -6.00
CA PRO A 82 -16.69 3.20 -5.26
C PRO A 82 -16.04 2.22 -4.27
N VAL A 83 -14.74 2.36 -4.05
CA VAL A 83 -14.03 1.69 -2.96
C VAL A 83 -14.32 2.42 -1.67
N ARG A 84 -14.77 1.69 -0.64
CA ARG A 84 -15.16 2.23 0.66
C ARG A 84 -14.16 1.91 1.74
N TYR A 85 -13.73 2.94 2.44
CA TYR A 85 -12.91 2.83 3.65
C TYR A 85 -13.68 3.35 4.85
N LEU A 86 -13.63 2.62 5.95
CA LEU A 86 -14.05 3.14 7.24
C LEU A 86 -12.91 3.91 7.88
N LEU A 87 -13.12 5.20 8.16
CA LEU A 87 -12.20 5.99 8.97
C LEU A 87 -12.63 5.93 10.44
N CYS A 88 -11.71 5.55 11.29
CA CYS A 88 -11.91 5.36 12.72
C CYS A 88 -10.61 5.60 13.49
N ALA A 89 -10.71 5.68 14.81
CA ALA A 89 -9.55 5.62 15.68
C ALA A 89 -9.28 4.16 16.08
N LEU A 90 -8.02 3.74 16.00
CA LEU A 90 -7.55 2.45 16.52
C LEU A 90 -6.66 2.69 17.75
N THR A 91 -6.84 1.86 18.76
CA THR A 91 -5.97 1.84 19.95
C THR A 91 -4.74 0.97 19.70
N PRO A 92 -3.58 1.29 20.33
CA PRO A 92 -2.31 0.60 20.08
C PRO A 92 -2.29 -0.88 20.49
N ASP A 93 -3.22 -1.30 21.32
CA ASP A 93 -3.16 -2.57 22.07
C ASP A 93 -3.27 -3.83 21.23
N ALA A 94 -3.14 -3.76 19.93
CA ALA A 94 -3.71 -4.97 19.51
C ALA A 94 -3.17 -5.67 18.32
N VAL A 95 -2.72 -5.04 17.32
CA VAL A 95 -2.45 -5.80 16.10
C VAL A 95 -1.09 -5.46 15.55
N PRO A 96 -0.18 -6.45 15.48
CA PRO A 96 1.09 -6.23 14.83
C PRO A 96 0.83 -5.81 13.38
N SER A 97 1.58 -4.82 12.91
CA SER A 97 1.50 -4.37 11.51
C SER A 97 1.77 -5.52 10.55
N LEU A 98 1.16 -5.46 9.38
CA LEU A 98 1.41 -6.43 8.31
C LEU A 98 2.80 -6.24 7.70
N GLU A 99 3.30 -4.99 7.69
CA GLU A 99 4.67 -4.66 7.29
C GLU A 99 5.38 -3.89 8.41
N GLN A 100 6.67 -4.15 8.60
CA GLN A 100 7.54 -3.34 9.46
C GLN A 100 8.40 -2.44 8.59
N ASP A 101 8.08 -1.14 8.53
CA ASP A 101 8.96 -0.13 7.94
C ASP A 101 9.38 0.88 9.02
N PRO A 102 10.58 0.70 9.63
CA PRO A 102 11.03 1.54 10.73
C PRO A 102 11.36 2.99 10.34
N TYR A 103 11.41 3.29 9.04
CA TYR A 103 11.89 4.59 8.55
C TYR A 103 10.79 5.52 8.02
N ARG A 104 9.53 5.17 8.14
CA ARG A 104 8.46 6.07 7.76
C ARG A 104 8.11 6.98 8.94
N PRO A 105 8.51 8.26 8.95
CA PRO A 105 8.00 9.19 9.92
C PRO A 105 6.49 9.30 9.72
N ARG A 106 5.73 9.22 10.79
CA ARG A 106 4.27 9.16 10.72
C ARG A 106 3.65 10.30 11.50
N ALA A 107 2.77 10.98 10.82
CA ALA A 107 1.79 11.83 11.44
C ALA A 107 0.53 10.99 11.64
N TRP A 108 0.45 10.25 12.74
CA TRP A 108 -0.63 9.31 13.07
C TRP A 108 -2.02 9.94 13.07
N GLU A 109 -2.05 11.25 13.28
CA GLU A 109 -3.26 12.05 13.32
C GLU A 109 -3.67 12.56 11.93
N VAL A 110 -2.75 12.56 10.97
CA VAL A 110 -2.90 13.22 9.66
C VAL A 110 -3.07 12.23 8.52
N GLU A 111 -2.24 11.18 8.47
CA GLU A 111 -2.27 10.17 7.43
C GLU A 111 -2.92 8.89 7.96
N PRO A 112 -4.09 8.49 7.42
CA PRO A 112 -4.76 7.29 7.88
C PRO A 112 -3.91 6.03 7.66
N ALA A 113 -3.73 5.23 8.71
CA ALA A 113 -3.10 3.93 8.60
C ALA A 113 -4.05 2.95 7.88
N VAL A 114 -3.73 2.56 6.66
CA VAL A 114 -4.53 1.56 5.93
C VAL A 114 -4.48 0.25 6.69
N THR A 115 -5.66 -0.26 7.02
CA THR A 115 -5.85 -1.49 7.79
C THR A 115 -6.70 -2.46 6.97
N LEU A 116 -6.11 -3.59 6.63
CA LEU A 116 -6.79 -4.65 5.88
C LEU A 116 -7.59 -5.54 6.83
N VAL A 117 -8.78 -5.95 6.39
CA VAL A 117 -9.64 -6.88 7.12
C VAL A 117 -9.91 -8.12 6.27
N ALA A 118 -9.71 -9.29 6.84
CA ALA A 118 -10.15 -10.53 6.23
C ALA A 118 -11.68 -10.67 6.42
N ASP A 119 -12.42 -10.37 5.37
CA ASP A 119 -13.90 -10.44 5.33
C ASP A 119 -14.34 -11.58 4.42
N ASP A 120 -14.49 -12.77 4.98
CA ASP A 120 -14.73 -14.00 4.23
C ASP A 120 -16.10 -14.06 3.57
N HIS A 121 -17.08 -13.39 4.14
CA HIS A 121 -18.46 -13.44 3.70
C HIS A 121 -19.00 -12.13 3.15
N GLY A 122 -18.14 -11.11 3.02
CA GLY A 122 -18.56 -9.78 2.56
C GLY A 122 -19.48 -9.04 3.54
N ALA A 123 -19.53 -9.46 4.80
CA ALA A 123 -20.40 -8.85 5.81
C ALA A 123 -19.97 -7.41 6.11
N LEU A 124 -18.68 -7.17 6.27
CA LEU A 124 -18.14 -5.82 6.47
C LEU A 124 -18.39 -4.93 5.25
N ARG A 125 -18.16 -5.44 4.05
CA ARG A 125 -18.46 -4.73 2.81
C ARG A 125 -19.91 -4.33 2.70
N ALA A 126 -20.86 -5.23 2.99
CA ALA A 126 -22.28 -4.95 2.95
C ALA A 126 -22.68 -3.87 3.98
N LEU A 127 -22.09 -3.93 5.19
CA LEU A 127 -22.32 -2.94 6.24
C LEU A 127 -21.72 -1.57 5.88
N LEU A 128 -20.57 -1.52 5.22
CA LEU A 128 -19.98 -0.26 4.73
C LEU A 128 -20.86 0.38 3.66
N ALA A 129 -21.43 -0.41 2.75
CA ALA A 129 -22.37 0.08 1.76
C ALA A 129 -23.64 0.64 2.42
N GLU A 130 -24.25 -0.11 3.35
CA GLU A 130 -25.42 0.35 4.11
C GLU A 130 -25.13 1.62 4.92
N ALA A 131 -23.95 1.71 5.52
CA ALA A 131 -23.52 2.88 6.27
C ALA A 131 -23.34 4.10 5.35
N ALA A 132 -22.75 3.93 4.18
CA ALA A 132 -22.57 5.00 3.22
C ALA A 132 -23.91 5.55 2.70
N GLU A 133 -24.89 4.69 2.43
CA GLU A 133 -26.23 5.11 1.99
C GLU A 133 -26.95 5.95 3.05
N ARG A 134 -26.71 5.72 4.33
CA ARG A 134 -27.34 6.41 5.47
C ARG A 134 -26.48 7.54 6.02
N GLY A 135 -25.24 7.67 5.54
CA GLY A 135 -24.27 8.63 6.02
C GLY A 135 -24.64 10.08 5.63
N ILE A 136 -24.30 11.00 6.50
CA ILE A 136 -24.43 12.43 6.23
C ILE A 136 -23.20 12.90 5.47
N SER A 137 -23.37 13.42 4.27
CA SER A 137 -22.26 13.96 3.48
C SER A 137 -21.68 15.19 4.19
N VAL A 138 -20.43 15.10 4.62
CA VAL A 138 -19.71 16.21 5.26
C VAL A 138 -18.73 16.87 4.30
N TRP A 139 -18.29 16.15 3.26
CA TRP A 139 -17.42 16.71 2.23
C TRP A 139 -17.54 15.92 0.92
N LYS A 140 -17.45 16.63 -0.21
CA LYS A 140 -17.34 16.06 -1.56
C LYS A 140 -16.35 16.86 -2.38
N GLY A 141 -15.51 16.19 -3.15
CA GLY A 141 -14.53 16.84 -4.00
C GLY A 141 -13.87 15.87 -4.97
N GLN A 142 -12.69 16.23 -5.42
CA GLN A 142 -11.87 15.40 -6.29
C GLN A 142 -10.47 15.26 -5.70
N TYR A 143 -9.88 14.10 -5.90
CA TYR A 143 -8.51 13.81 -5.54
C TYR A 143 -7.86 13.02 -6.69
N ASP A 144 -6.78 13.54 -7.23
CA ASP A 144 -6.08 12.97 -8.40
C ASP A 144 -7.05 12.68 -9.58
N GLY A 145 -7.96 13.64 -9.85
CA GLY A 145 -8.97 13.53 -10.89
C GLY A 145 -10.12 12.56 -10.61
N SER A 146 -10.15 11.95 -9.44
CA SER A 146 -11.18 10.99 -9.03
C SER A 146 -12.16 11.61 -8.03
N PRO A 147 -13.47 11.40 -8.17
CA PRO A 147 -14.44 11.86 -7.18
C PRO A 147 -14.21 11.17 -5.82
N VAL A 148 -14.31 11.96 -4.75
CA VAL A 148 -14.20 11.51 -3.37
C VAL A 148 -15.34 12.06 -2.55
N SER A 149 -15.97 11.23 -1.73
CA SER A 149 -16.99 11.62 -0.78
C SER A 149 -16.60 11.20 0.63
N LEU A 150 -16.78 12.10 1.60
CA LEU A 150 -16.65 11.82 3.02
C LEU A 150 -18.02 11.89 3.68
N LEU A 151 -18.40 10.78 4.29
CA LEU A 151 -19.71 10.58 4.91
C LEU A 151 -19.55 10.35 6.41
N ARG A 152 -20.26 11.10 7.22
CA ARG A 152 -20.32 10.92 8.67
C ARG A 152 -21.41 9.91 9.03
N ILE A 153 -21.04 8.92 9.82
CA ILE A 153 -21.96 7.87 10.28
C ILE A 153 -22.30 8.11 11.74
N GLU A 154 -23.52 8.54 11.98
CA GLU A 154 -24.01 8.76 13.33
C GLU A 154 -24.18 7.46 14.12
N PRO A 155 -24.17 7.52 15.48
CA PRO A 155 -24.52 6.38 16.31
C PRO A 155 -25.88 5.79 15.90
N SER A 156 -25.89 4.55 15.45
CA SER A 156 -27.03 3.89 14.84
C SER A 156 -26.91 2.36 14.99
N PRO A 157 -27.94 1.58 14.70
CA PRO A 157 -27.80 0.13 14.65
C PRO A 157 -26.72 -0.33 13.66
N VAL A 158 -26.52 0.38 12.54
CA VAL A 158 -25.49 0.04 11.55
C VAL A 158 -24.10 0.28 12.10
N SER A 159 -23.85 1.44 12.75
CA SER A 159 -22.53 1.72 13.33
C SER A 159 -22.17 0.72 14.44
N LYS A 160 -23.14 0.27 15.23
CA LYS A 160 -22.94 -0.78 16.25
C LYS A 160 -22.59 -2.14 15.62
N ARG A 161 -23.28 -2.50 14.52
CA ARG A 161 -22.98 -3.74 13.78
C ARG A 161 -21.59 -3.68 13.14
N LEU A 162 -21.20 -2.53 12.57
CA LEU A 162 -19.86 -2.32 12.05
C LEU A 162 -18.80 -2.55 13.13
N GLN A 163 -18.97 -1.94 14.29
CA GLN A 163 -18.04 -2.15 15.41
C GLN A 163 -17.99 -3.61 15.86
N ALA A 164 -19.12 -4.27 16.01
CA ALA A 164 -19.17 -5.67 16.41
C ALA A 164 -18.46 -6.60 15.41
N VAL A 165 -18.66 -6.40 14.11
CA VAL A 165 -17.96 -7.19 13.09
C VAL A 165 -16.45 -6.92 13.12
N LEU A 166 -16.03 -5.68 13.31
CA LEU A 166 -14.61 -5.33 13.36
C LEU A 166 -13.90 -5.77 14.65
N ASP A 167 -14.63 -5.88 15.75
CA ASP A 167 -14.09 -6.41 17.02
C ASP A 167 -13.74 -7.91 16.91
N GLU A 168 -14.44 -8.64 16.03
CA GLU A 168 -14.23 -10.08 15.83
C GLU A 168 -13.36 -10.40 14.60
N ALA A 169 -13.34 -9.53 13.60
CA ALA A 169 -12.66 -9.79 12.32
C ALA A 169 -11.13 -9.72 12.47
N PRO A 170 -10.38 -10.63 11.82
CA PRO A 170 -8.93 -10.49 11.71
C PRO A 170 -8.60 -9.23 10.90
N MET A 171 -7.98 -8.26 11.55
CA MET A 171 -7.52 -7.04 10.88
C MET A 171 -6.02 -6.82 11.09
N ARG A 172 -5.37 -6.28 10.08
CA ARG A 172 -3.93 -5.97 10.14
C ARG A 172 -3.67 -4.60 9.48
N PRO A 173 -3.13 -3.63 10.23
CA PRO A 173 -2.63 -2.40 9.63
C PRO A 173 -1.41 -2.71 8.75
N LEU A 174 -1.34 -2.09 7.57
CA LEU A 174 -0.17 -2.22 6.69
C LEU A 174 1.09 -1.69 7.33
N ALA A 175 0.93 -0.73 8.22
CA ALA A 175 2.04 -0.09 8.87
C ALA A 175 1.83 -0.09 10.39
N ALA A 176 2.92 0.00 11.18
CA ALA A 176 2.81 0.06 12.63
C ALA A 176 1.88 1.20 13.07
N LEU A 177 1.07 0.97 14.09
CA LEU A 177 0.25 1.99 14.74
C LEU A 177 1.10 2.80 15.72
N SER A 178 0.56 3.90 16.23
CA SER A 178 1.19 4.65 17.31
C SER A 178 1.36 3.75 18.54
N GLU A 179 2.50 3.84 19.20
CA GLU A 179 2.73 3.13 20.47
C GLU A 179 2.02 3.84 21.64
N GLN A 180 1.68 5.11 21.46
CA GLN A 180 1.01 5.92 22.46
C GLN A 180 -0.21 6.61 21.85
N GLY A 181 -1.36 6.46 22.51
CA GLY A 181 -2.60 7.09 22.05
C GLY A 181 -3.28 6.36 20.88
N GLN A 182 -4.15 7.08 20.22
CA GLN A 182 -4.94 6.56 19.10
C GLN A 182 -4.26 6.83 17.76
N THR A 183 -4.53 5.99 16.78
CA THR A 183 -4.10 6.17 15.39
C THR A 183 -5.31 6.34 14.50
N LEU A 184 -5.32 7.34 13.64
CA LEU A 184 -6.29 7.45 12.57
C LEU A 184 -6.09 6.28 11.60
N ALA A 185 -7.13 5.50 11.37
CA ALA A 185 -7.09 4.33 10.51
C ALA A 185 -8.09 4.42 9.37
N ALA A 186 -7.72 3.87 8.22
CA ALA A 186 -8.57 3.62 7.07
C ALA A 186 -8.74 2.10 6.92
N VAL A 187 -9.84 1.58 7.42
CA VAL A 187 -10.15 0.15 7.44
C VAL A 187 -10.88 -0.25 6.18
N VAL A 188 -10.39 -1.30 5.51
CA VAL A 188 -10.96 -1.80 4.26
C VAL A 188 -10.97 -3.32 4.22
N PRO A 189 -12.10 -3.95 3.83
CA PRO A 189 -12.14 -5.39 3.63
C PRO A 189 -11.36 -5.79 2.38
N LEU A 190 -10.63 -6.91 2.46
CA LEU A 190 -9.95 -7.49 1.29
C LEU A 190 -10.90 -7.89 0.15
N SER A 191 -12.18 -8.03 0.46
CA SER A 191 -13.25 -8.31 -0.50
C SER A 191 -13.84 -7.07 -1.18
N GLU A 192 -13.35 -5.84 -0.86
CA GLU A 192 -13.91 -4.61 -1.42
C GLU A 192 -13.67 -4.53 -2.92
N PRO A 193 -14.74 -4.37 -3.75
CA PRO A 193 -14.59 -4.27 -5.19
C PRO A 193 -13.77 -3.03 -5.58
N GLY A 194 -12.85 -3.19 -6.52
CA GLY A 194 -11.97 -2.10 -6.96
C GLY A 194 -10.78 -1.82 -6.05
N LEU A 195 -10.66 -2.55 -4.92
CA LEU A 195 -9.45 -2.53 -4.13
C LEU A 195 -8.35 -3.29 -4.87
N GLU A 196 -7.23 -2.64 -5.11
CA GLU A 196 -6.08 -3.25 -5.75
C GLU A 196 -4.90 -3.37 -4.78
N LEU A 197 -4.33 -4.56 -4.69
CA LEU A 197 -3.07 -4.79 -4.01
C LEU A 197 -1.94 -4.60 -5.02
N CYS A 198 -1.23 -3.50 -4.95
CA CYS A 198 -0.19 -3.15 -5.90
C CYS A 198 1.19 -3.58 -5.40
N PRO A 199 2.02 -4.25 -6.21
CA PRO A 199 3.37 -4.63 -5.81
C PRO A 199 4.27 -3.41 -5.74
N ILE A 200 5.27 -3.47 -4.87
CA ILE A 200 6.37 -2.51 -4.85
C ILE A 200 7.59 -3.19 -5.49
N HIS A 201 7.98 -2.69 -6.65
CA HIS A 201 9.09 -3.23 -7.43
C HIS A 201 10.45 -2.92 -6.80
N ARG A 202 11.50 -3.55 -7.29
CA ARG A 202 12.88 -3.33 -6.84
C ARG A 202 13.74 -2.84 -7.98
N ALA A 203 14.41 -1.70 -7.81
CA ALA A 203 15.40 -1.19 -8.73
C ALA A 203 16.81 -1.33 -8.16
N LEU A 204 17.78 -1.56 -9.02
CA LEU A 204 19.20 -1.70 -8.66
C LEU A 204 19.98 -0.45 -9.07
N LYS A 205 20.87 -0.02 -8.20
CA LYS A 205 21.81 1.08 -8.47
C LYS A 205 23.17 0.80 -7.83
N GLY A 206 24.24 0.95 -8.62
CA GLY A 206 25.60 0.80 -8.11
C GLY A 206 25.96 -0.64 -7.67
N VAL A 207 25.35 -1.65 -8.31
CA VAL A 207 25.62 -3.06 -8.04
C VAL A 207 26.73 -3.51 -8.99
N GLU A 208 27.98 -3.51 -8.52
CA GLU A 208 29.16 -3.87 -9.33
C GLU A 208 29.11 -5.32 -9.85
N THR A 209 28.52 -6.21 -9.07
CA THR A 209 28.34 -7.63 -9.43
C THR A 209 27.28 -7.87 -10.50
N PHE A 210 26.45 -6.86 -10.84
CA PHE A 210 25.45 -6.99 -11.88
C PHE A 210 26.07 -6.77 -13.26
N GLN A 211 26.49 -7.87 -13.89
CA GLN A 211 26.85 -7.96 -15.31
C GLN A 211 25.82 -8.87 -15.97
N GLU A 212 25.08 -8.37 -17.00
CA GLU A 212 23.90 -9.03 -17.56
C GLU A 212 24.15 -10.51 -17.89
N ASP A 213 25.19 -10.81 -18.70
CA ASP A 213 25.47 -12.18 -19.14
C ASP A 213 25.82 -13.12 -17.99
N THR A 214 26.63 -12.63 -17.05
CA THR A 214 26.98 -13.37 -15.82
C THR A 214 25.75 -13.60 -14.97
N PHE A 215 24.93 -12.55 -14.78
CA PHE A 215 23.68 -12.64 -14.04
C PHE A 215 22.72 -13.68 -14.65
N LEU A 216 22.52 -13.64 -15.96
CA LEU A 216 21.63 -14.58 -16.67
C LEU A 216 22.11 -16.02 -16.56
N THR A 217 23.43 -16.23 -16.61
CA THR A 217 24.05 -17.56 -16.41
C THR A 217 23.79 -18.08 -15.00
N LEU A 218 24.01 -17.26 -13.97
CA LEU A 218 23.82 -17.67 -12.58
C LEU A 218 22.36 -17.87 -12.22
N VAL A 219 21.47 -16.97 -12.65
CA VAL A 219 20.03 -17.05 -12.32
C VAL A 219 19.35 -18.24 -13.00
N ALA A 220 19.90 -18.77 -14.09
CA ALA A 220 19.39 -19.96 -14.78
C ALA A 220 19.37 -21.21 -13.88
N ALA A 221 20.17 -21.27 -12.83
CA ALA A 221 20.09 -22.34 -11.83
C ALA A 221 18.73 -22.33 -11.08
N TYR A 222 18.12 -21.16 -10.89
CA TYR A 222 16.93 -20.95 -10.08
C TYR A 222 15.67 -20.66 -10.90
N ALA A 223 15.83 -20.09 -12.10
CA ALA A 223 14.73 -19.65 -12.92
C ALA A 223 14.94 -19.98 -14.40
N ARG A 224 13.82 -20.23 -15.10
CA ARG A 224 13.79 -20.21 -16.57
C ARG A 224 13.65 -18.77 -17.03
N VAL A 225 14.59 -18.34 -17.87
CA VAL A 225 14.60 -17.00 -18.45
C VAL A 225 13.92 -17.00 -19.82
N THR A 226 12.99 -16.07 -20.04
CA THR A 226 12.33 -15.87 -21.33
C THR A 226 12.37 -14.41 -21.69
N GLU A 227 12.82 -14.07 -22.87
CA GLU A 227 12.86 -12.70 -23.40
C GLU A 227 11.46 -12.23 -23.79
N LEU A 228 11.18 -10.95 -23.65
CA LEU A 228 9.97 -10.31 -24.18
C LEU A 228 10.23 -9.78 -25.57
N ASP A 229 9.32 -10.05 -26.48
CA ASP A 229 9.44 -9.65 -27.87
C ASP A 229 9.20 -8.15 -28.09
N ALA A 230 8.38 -7.53 -27.23
CA ALA A 230 8.01 -6.11 -27.34
C ALA A 230 8.78 -5.25 -26.33
N PRO A 231 9.28 -4.07 -26.76
CA PRO A 231 9.99 -3.15 -25.88
C PRO A 231 9.11 -2.62 -24.74
N LEU A 232 9.61 -2.64 -23.51
CA LEU A 232 8.91 -2.14 -22.32
C LEU A 232 8.67 -0.62 -22.34
N THR A 233 9.32 0.11 -23.23
CA THR A 233 9.10 1.55 -23.44
C THR A 233 7.80 1.87 -24.18
N THR A 234 7.11 0.85 -24.70
CA THR A 234 5.84 1.00 -25.40
C THR A 234 4.66 0.54 -24.54
N PRO A 235 3.45 1.13 -24.71
CA PRO A 235 2.25 0.64 -24.02
C PRO A 235 1.96 -0.83 -24.27
N GLN A 236 2.19 -1.30 -25.49
CA GLN A 236 2.01 -2.71 -25.89
C GLN A 236 2.98 -3.63 -25.15
N GLY A 237 4.25 -3.23 -25.03
CA GLY A 237 5.26 -3.98 -24.30
C GLY A 237 4.95 -4.05 -22.79
N LEU A 238 4.48 -2.95 -22.21
CA LEU A 238 4.04 -2.93 -20.81
C LEU A 238 2.81 -3.83 -20.58
N SER A 239 1.85 -3.85 -21.51
CA SER A 239 0.69 -4.73 -21.44
C SER A 239 1.11 -6.20 -21.55
N ALA A 240 1.90 -6.54 -22.56
CA ALA A 240 2.41 -7.89 -22.77
C ALA A 240 3.23 -8.39 -21.56
N ALA A 241 4.03 -7.54 -20.95
CA ALA A 241 4.78 -7.89 -19.74
C ALA A 241 3.87 -8.22 -18.57
N ARG A 242 2.82 -7.41 -18.34
CA ARG A 242 1.82 -7.67 -17.29
C ARG A 242 1.07 -8.98 -17.53
N GLU A 243 0.62 -9.21 -18.76
CA GLU A 243 -0.06 -10.45 -19.14
C GLU A 243 0.83 -11.67 -18.91
N ARG A 244 2.09 -11.61 -19.34
CA ARG A 244 3.06 -12.71 -19.14
C ARG A 244 3.36 -12.99 -17.67
N LEU A 245 3.39 -11.95 -16.83
CA LEU A 245 3.51 -12.11 -15.38
C LEU A 245 2.24 -12.69 -14.77
N ALA A 246 1.06 -12.24 -15.21
CA ALA A 246 -0.23 -12.65 -14.67
C ALA A 246 -0.65 -14.09 -15.07
N THR A 247 -0.16 -14.60 -16.21
CA THR A 247 -0.48 -15.97 -16.71
C THR A 247 0.27 -17.06 -15.98
N LEU A 248 0.32 -16.99 -14.67
CA LEU A 248 0.94 -18.02 -13.83
C LEU A 248 -0.13 -18.97 -13.29
N VAL A 249 0.19 -20.26 -13.29
CA VAL A 249 -0.62 -21.25 -12.56
C VAL A 249 -0.34 -21.14 -11.06
N PRO A 250 -1.28 -21.54 -10.19
CA PRO A 250 -1.07 -21.53 -8.75
C PRO A 250 0.24 -22.20 -8.34
N GLY A 251 0.99 -21.57 -7.46
CA GLY A 251 2.30 -22.04 -7.00
C GLY A 251 3.46 -21.82 -7.99
N GLN A 252 3.20 -21.13 -9.09
CA GLN A 252 4.25 -20.71 -10.02
C GLN A 252 4.57 -19.23 -9.76
N HIS A 253 5.85 -18.92 -9.61
CA HIS A 253 6.33 -17.59 -9.27
C HIS A 253 7.20 -17.04 -10.38
N ALA A 254 7.07 -15.75 -10.67
CA ALA A 254 7.90 -15.08 -11.67
C ALA A 254 8.11 -13.60 -11.32
N VAL A 255 9.22 -13.07 -11.80
CA VAL A 255 9.52 -11.65 -11.78
C VAL A 255 9.96 -11.20 -13.17
N LEU A 256 9.70 -9.94 -13.51
CA LEU A 256 10.19 -9.33 -14.75
C LEU A 256 11.50 -8.58 -14.43
N LEU A 257 12.58 -8.98 -15.08
CA LEU A 257 13.81 -8.20 -15.15
C LEU A 257 13.66 -7.12 -16.22
N VAL A 258 13.84 -5.87 -15.82
CA VAL A 258 13.86 -4.67 -16.68
C VAL A 258 15.30 -4.26 -16.90
N LEU A 259 15.69 -4.12 -18.16
CA LEU A 259 17.04 -3.78 -18.61
C LEU A 259 17.02 -2.53 -19.49
N PRO A 260 18.13 -1.81 -19.61
CA PRO A 260 18.25 -0.65 -20.51
C PRO A 260 17.90 -1.01 -21.96
N GLY A 261 17.42 -0.02 -22.71
CA GLY A 261 16.98 -0.18 -24.10
C GLY A 261 15.61 -0.84 -24.23
N GLY A 262 14.75 -0.71 -23.23
CA GLY A 262 13.40 -1.26 -23.22
C GLY A 262 13.34 -2.78 -23.14
N ARG A 263 14.44 -3.43 -22.86
CA ARG A 263 14.51 -4.91 -22.83
C ARG A 263 13.89 -5.46 -21.55
N GLY A 264 13.12 -6.52 -21.70
CA GLY A 264 12.49 -7.24 -20.60
C GLY A 264 12.73 -8.74 -20.66
N ARG A 265 12.95 -9.36 -19.51
CA ARG A 265 13.07 -10.82 -19.39
C ARG A 265 12.24 -11.33 -18.23
N ILE A 266 11.40 -12.34 -18.48
CA ILE A 266 10.64 -13.03 -17.43
C ILE A 266 11.53 -14.08 -16.81
N LEU A 267 11.74 -13.97 -15.50
CA LEU A 267 12.41 -14.96 -14.67
C LEU A 267 11.32 -15.79 -13.98
N ARG A 268 11.06 -16.97 -14.51
CA ARG A 268 10.08 -17.90 -13.93
C ARG A 268 10.80 -18.88 -13.03
N PHE A 269 10.57 -18.78 -11.72
CA PHE A 269 11.26 -19.62 -10.74
C PHE A 269 10.89 -21.11 -10.92
N ARG A 270 11.87 -21.98 -10.69
CA ARG A 270 11.68 -23.42 -10.74
C ARG A 270 10.81 -23.86 -9.56
N GLN A 271 9.93 -24.82 -9.79
CA GLN A 271 9.15 -25.42 -8.70
C GLN A 271 10.05 -26.27 -7.79
N GLY A 272 9.64 -26.40 -6.53
CA GLY A 272 10.36 -27.22 -5.56
C GLY A 272 11.65 -26.63 -5.03
N LEU A 273 11.90 -25.33 -5.23
CA LEU A 273 13.04 -24.64 -4.62
C LEU A 273 12.87 -24.60 -3.10
N ASP A 274 13.79 -25.22 -2.37
CA ASP A 274 13.80 -25.15 -0.91
C ASP A 274 14.53 -23.91 -0.44
N LEU A 275 13.76 -22.92 0.01
CA LEU A 275 14.30 -21.70 0.60
C LEU A 275 14.67 -21.85 2.08
N ALA A 276 14.28 -22.95 2.75
CA ALA A 276 14.44 -23.08 4.20
C ALA A 276 15.89 -23.01 4.67
N HIS A 277 16.80 -23.45 3.82
CA HIS A 277 18.24 -23.50 4.11
C HIS A 277 19.02 -22.28 3.61
N LEU A 278 18.36 -21.36 2.87
CA LEU A 278 19.04 -20.17 2.38
C LEU A 278 19.17 -19.11 3.47
N LYS A 279 20.36 -18.52 3.56
CA LYS A 279 20.61 -17.42 4.49
C LYS A 279 19.65 -16.26 4.22
N GLY A 280 18.94 -15.82 5.27
CA GLY A 280 18.00 -14.71 5.18
C GLY A 280 16.65 -15.05 4.53
N ALA A 281 16.36 -16.30 4.24
CA ALA A 281 15.00 -16.71 3.88
C ALA A 281 14.06 -16.58 5.08
N PRO A 282 12.79 -16.19 4.86
CA PRO A 282 11.82 -16.09 5.95
C PRO A 282 11.67 -17.43 6.69
N ARG A 283 11.60 -17.37 8.03
CA ARG A 283 11.36 -18.58 8.82
C ARG A 283 9.96 -19.15 8.62
N ASN A 284 8.98 -18.27 8.45
CA ASN A 284 7.58 -18.65 8.22
C ASN A 284 7.40 -19.19 6.79
N PRO A 285 6.88 -20.43 6.62
CA PRO A 285 6.66 -21.02 5.29
C PRO A 285 5.75 -20.18 4.40
N THR A 286 4.71 -19.57 4.95
CA THR A 286 3.77 -18.71 4.20
C THR A 286 4.48 -17.51 3.54
N LEU A 287 5.52 -16.99 4.17
CA LEU A 287 6.30 -15.89 3.60
C LEU A 287 7.27 -16.35 2.51
N ARG A 288 7.69 -17.62 2.53
CA ARG A 288 8.63 -18.15 1.52
C ARG A 288 7.99 -18.31 0.15
N SER A 289 6.65 -18.41 0.08
CA SER A 289 5.92 -18.50 -1.18
C SER A 289 5.71 -17.15 -1.88
N LEU A 290 6.07 -16.03 -1.24
CA LEU A 290 5.92 -14.72 -1.86
C LEU A 290 6.98 -14.47 -2.94
N ASP A 291 6.59 -13.90 -4.09
CA ASP A 291 7.52 -13.52 -5.17
C ASP A 291 8.67 -12.66 -4.66
N LEU A 292 8.40 -11.74 -3.73
CA LEU A 292 9.42 -10.90 -3.11
C LEU A 292 10.42 -11.70 -2.27
N ALA A 293 9.97 -12.72 -1.56
CA ALA A 293 10.87 -13.57 -0.77
C ALA A 293 11.82 -14.38 -1.68
N LEU A 294 11.29 -14.90 -2.79
CA LEU A 294 12.09 -15.58 -3.83
C LEU A 294 13.09 -14.61 -4.47
N LEU A 295 12.64 -13.42 -4.86
CA LEU A 295 13.54 -12.38 -5.40
C LEU A 295 14.66 -12.05 -4.41
N ASN A 296 14.32 -11.76 -3.16
CA ASN A 296 15.31 -11.40 -2.14
C ASN A 296 16.30 -12.53 -1.86
N ALA A 297 15.84 -13.76 -1.66
CA ALA A 297 16.68 -14.88 -1.28
C ALA A 297 17.54 -15.40 -2.43
N LEU A 298 16.93 -15.65 -3.58
CA LEU A 298 17.61 -16.30 -4.70
C LEU A 298 18.36 -15.30 -5.58
N VAL A 299 17.70 -14.19 -5.94
CA VAL A 299 18.28 -13.27 -6.92
C VAL A 299 19.18 -12.25 -6.23
N LEU A 300 18.66 -11.50 -5.28
CA LEU A 300 19.43 -10.40 -4.69
C LEU A 300 20.53 -10.89 -3.76
N ARG A 301 20.25 -11.86 -2.87
CA ARG A 301 21.26 -12.37 -1.95
C ARG A 301 22.19 -13.41 -2.60
N THR A 302 21.63 -14.45 -3.21
CA THR A 302 22.43 -15.58 -3.67
C THR A 302 23.16 -15.27 -4.97
N VAL A 303 22.48 -14.72 -5.97
CA VAL A 303 23.08 -14.44 -7.29
C VAL A 303 23.88 -13.15 -7.29
N LEU A 304 23.34 -12.06 -6.71
CA LEU A 304 23.99 -10.74 -6.73
C LEU A 304 24.84 -10.44 -5.47
N GLY A 305 24.75 -11.26 -4.43
CA GLY A 305 25.55 -11.08 -3.21
C GLY A 305 25.09 -9.92 -2.33
N ILE A 306 23.93 -9.31 -2.61
CA ILE A 306 23.38 -8.17 -1.87
C ILE A 306 22.90 -8.65 -0.50
N GLN A 307 23.46 -8.09 0.58
CA GLN A 307 23.04 -8.42 1.94
C GLN A 307 21.82 -7.57 2.33
N GLU A 308 20.86 -8.17 3.03
CA GLU A 308 19.66 -7.51 3.57
C GLU A 308 18.94 -6.60 2.54
N PRO A 309 18.60 -7.12 1.34
CA PRO A 309 18.00 -6.30 0.27
C PRO A 309 16.65 -5.68 0.65
N GLU A 310 16.03 -6.16 1.73
CA GLU A 310 14.80 -5.62 2.33
C GLU A 310 15.05 -4.46 3.29
N ALA A 311 16.30 -4.17 3.67
CA ALA A 311 16.63 -3.12 4.61
C ALA A 311 16.15 -1.75 4.09
N SER A 312 15.56 -0.96 4.98
CA SER A 312 15.14 0.39 4.63
C SER A 312 16.36 1.28 4.40
N GLY A 313 16.32 2.08 3.31
CA GLY A 313 17.46 2.92 2.95
C GLY A 313 18.65 2.15 2.38
N HIS A 314 18.45 0.92 1.89
CA HIS A 314 19.52 0.14 1.28
C HIS A 314 20.20 0.92 0.13
N PRO A 315 21.55 0.99 0.09
CA PRO A 315 22.25 1.84 -0.88
C PRO A 315 22.14 1.36 -2.33
N GLN A 316 21.83 0.08 -2.56
CA GLN A 316 21.81 -0.53 -3.88
C GLN A 316 20.44 -1.03 -4.34
N VAL A 317 19.46 -1.15 -3.42
CA VAL A 317 18.11 -1.66 -3.71
C VAL A 317 17.07 -0.60 -3.35
N PHE A 318 16.33 -0.15 -4.36
CA PHE A 318 15.37 0.94 -4.24
C PHE A 318 13.95 0.44 -4.51
N PRO A 319 12.98 0.74 -3.63
CA PRO A 319 11.58 0.47 -3.91
C PRO A 319 11.04 1.42 -4.99
N VAL A 320 10.33 0.88 -5.96
CA VAL A 320 9.72 1.66 -7.04
C VAL A 320 8.25 1.28 -7.20
N HIS A 321 7.39 2.28 -7.28
CA HIS A 321 5.96 2.09 -7.46
C HIS A 321 5.57 2.19 -8.93
N GLY A 322 4.97 1.12 -9.45
CA GLY A 322 4.48 1.03 -10.81
C GLY A 322 5.54 0.66 -11.85
N LEU A 323 5.16 -0.26 -12.74
CA LEU A 323 6.04 -0.78 -13.79
C LEU A 323 6.55 0.32 -14.73
N GLY A 324 5.70 1.28 -15.09
CA GLY A 324 6.10 2.39 -15.96
C GLY A 324 7.21 3.25 -15.35
N ALA A 325 7.13 3.55 -14.04
CA ALA A 325 8.14 4.31 -13.33
C ALA A 325 9.47 3.53 -13.22
N LEU A 326 9.39 2.20 -13.02
CA LEU A 326 10.58 1.35 -13.01
C LEU A 326 11.28 1.38 -14.37
N VAL A 327 10.54 1.19 -15.46
CA VAL A 327 11.07 1.25 -16.83
C VAL A 327 11.67 2.62 -17.11
N ALA A 328 10.95 3.70 -16.83
CA ALA A 328 11.45 5.06 -17.04
C ALA A 328 12.74 5.35 -16.24
N GLY A 329 12.85 4.86 -15.02
CA GLY A 329 14.04 5.02 -14.19
C GLY A 329 15.26 4.25 -14.72
N VAL A 330 15.05 3.07 -15.31
CA VAL A 330 16.11 2.28 -15.96
C VAL A 330 16.54 2.94 -17.28
N GLU A 331 15.59 3.38 -18.12
CA GLU A 331 15.87 4.07 -19.37
C GLU A 331 16.64 5.40 -19.17
N ALA A 332 16.28 6.14 -18.13
CA ALA A 332 16.98 7.38 -17.78
C ALA A 332 18.36 7.16 -17.14
N GLY A 333 18.81 5.91 -16.94
CA GLY A 333 20.07 5.59 -16.27
C GLY A 333 20.09 5.91 -14.77
N THR A 334 18.95 6.25 -14.17
CA THR A 334 18.81 6.42 -12.72
C THR A 334 19.05 5.10 -12.00
N PHE A 335 18.59 4.01 -12.60
CA PHE A 335 18.76 2.64 -12.14
C PHE A 335 19.49 1.81 -13.21
N GLN A 336 20.31 0.87 -12.74
CA GLN A 336 21.08 -0.05 -13.57
C GLN A 336 20.21 -1.15 -14.18
N ALA A 337 19.25 -1.63 -13.41
CA ALA A 337 18.25 -2.62 -13.78
C ALA A 337 17.10 -2.57 -12.78
N GLY A 338 16.03 -3.31 -13.07
CA GLY A 338 14.91 -3.42 -12.15
C GLY A 338 14.24 -4.79 -12.17
N PHE A 339 13.56 -5.12 -11.07
CA PHE A 339 12.73 -6.31 -10.94
C PHE A 339 11.29 -5.88 -10.67
N ALA A 340 10.39 -6.16 -11.61
CA ALA A 340 8.97 -5.98 -11.39
C ALA A 340 8.34 -7.27 -10.86
N LEU A 341 7.53 -7.12 -9.82
CA LEU A 341 6.83 -8.18 -9.10
C LEU A 341 5.36 -8.23 -9.52
N ASN A 342 4.74 -9.39 -9.38
CA ASN A 342 3.28 -9.50 -9.40
C ASN A 342 2.66 -8.89 -8.14
N PRO A 343 1.42 -8.36 -8.24
CA PRO A 343 0.64 -8.10 -7.04
C PRO A 343 0.45 -9.42 -6.28
N PRO A 344 0.67 -9.42 -4.94
CA PRO A 344 0.36 -10.61 -4.16
C PRO A 344 -1.14 -10.86 -4.24
N PRO A 345 -1.58 -12.08 -4.57
CA PRO A 345 -3.01 -12.38 -4.63
C PRO A 345 -3.62 -12.27 -3.23
N VAL A 346 -4.91 -11.92 -3.17
CA VAL A 346 -5.64 -11.71 -1.91
C VAL A 346 -5.51 -12.89 -0.95
N TRP A 347 -5.54 -14.12 -1.46
CA TRP A 347 -5.43 -15.32 -0.64
C TRP A 347 -4.04 -15.47 0.03
N GLU A 348 -2.95 -15.00 -0.60
CA GLU A 348 -1.61 -14.98 0.04
C GLU A 348 -1.57 -13.97 1.18
N VAL A 349 -2.08 -12.75 0.95
CA VAL A 349 -2.16 -11.74 2.00
C VAL A 349 -3.00 -12.23 3.17
N ARG A 350 -4.13 -12.87 2.89
CA ARG A 350 -4.96 -13.50 3.91
C ARG A 350 -4.18 -14.56 4.70
N ALA A 351 -3.50 -15.48 4.02
CA ALA A 351 -2.70 -16.52 4.68
C ALA A 351 -1.61 -15.93 5.59
N VAL A 352 -1.00 -14.81 5.20
CA VAL A 352 -0.04 -14.08 6.04
C VAL A 352 -0.73 -13.49 7.28
N MET A 353 -1.93 -12.91 7.12
CA MET A 353 -2.72 -12.36 8.22
C MET A 353 -3.12 -13.45 9.22
N GLU A 354 -3.63 -14.59 8.75
CA GLU A 354 -4.04 -15.74 9.57
C GLU A 354 -2.85 -16.38 10.29
N ALA A 355 -1.71 -16.48 9.63
CA ALA A 355 -0.47 -16.95 10.23
C ALA A 355 0.15 -15.96 11.23
N GLN A 356 -0.47 -14.80 11.44
CA GLN A 356 0.07 -13.68 12.24
C GLN A 356 1.50 -13.31 11.85
N ALA A 357 1.87 -13.56 10.62
CA ALA A 357 3.19 -13.26 10.08
C ALA A 357 3.27 -11.78 9.63
N THR A 358 4.49 -11.29 9.45
CA THR A 358 4.75 -9.93 8.97
C THR A 358 5.41 -10.00 7.60
N LEU A 359 4.83 -9.29 6.63
CA LEU A 359 5.39 -9.16 5.30
C LEU A 359 6.76 -8.46 5.36
N PRO A 360 7.67 -8.79 4.45
CA PRO A 360 8.88 -8.00 4.27
C PRO A 360 8.52 -6.52 4.02
N PRO A 361 9.36 -5.57 4.45
CA PRO A 361 9.10 -4.16 4.25
C PRO A 361 8.86 -3.83 2.77
N ARG A 362 7.88 -2.97 2.53
CA ARG A 362 7.53 -2.49 1.18
C ARG A 362 7.18 -3.61 0.20
N THR A 363 6.40 -4.60 0.66
CA THR A 363 5.89 -5.68 -0.20
C THR A 363 4.78 -5.18 -1.10
N LEU A 364 3.81 -4.46 -0.53
CA LEU A 364 2.63 -4.00 -1.25
C LEU A 364 2.18 -2.61 -0.81
N ARG A 365 1.37 -2.00 -1.64
CA ARG A 365 0.51 -0.88 -1.30
C ARG A 365 -0.91 -1.15 -1.76
N VAL A 366 -1.85 -0.40 -1.23
CA VAL A 366 -3.27 -0.51 -1.56
C VAL A 366 -3.70 0.69 -2.39
N GLU A 367 -4.46 0.45 -3.43
CA GLU A 367 -5.07 1.48 -4.29
C GLU A 367 -6.59 1.24 -4.40
N PRO A 368 -7.40 2.30 -4.56
CA PRO A 368 -7.04 3.72 -4.45
C PRO A 368 -6.67 4.10 -3.01
N ARG A 369 -5.74 5.02 -2.83
CA ARG A 369 -5.34 5.48 -1.49
C ARG A 369 -6.31 6.50 -0.93
N VAL A 370 -6.61 6.38 0.36
CA VAL A 370 -7.32 7.44 1.08
C VAL A 370 -6.45 8.68 1.13
N PRO A 371 -6.94 9.84 0.65
CA PRO A 371 -6.19 11.08 0.72
C PRO A 371 -5.91 11.47 2.17
N ALA A 372 -4.67 11.88 2.46
CA ALA A 372 -4.37 12.54 3.72
C ALA A 372 -5.08 13.90 3.78
N GLY A 373 -5.51 14.30 4.99
CA GLY A 373 -6.10 15.61 5.19
C GLY A 373 -7.58 15.75 4.89
N LEU A 374 -8.28 14.65 4.60
CA LEU A 374 -9.76 14.66 4.56
C LEU A 374 -10.34 14.98 5.95
N LEU A 375 -9.75 14.40 6.96
CA LEU A 375 -10.03 14.67 8.37
C LEU A 375 -8.80 14.30 9.20
N PHE A 376 -8.78 14.76 10.45
CA PHE A 376 -7.67 14.51 11.36
C PHE A 376 -8.18 13.97 12.70
N LEU A 377 -7.36 13.18 13.35
CA LEU A 377 -7.57 12.80 14.74
C LEU A 377 -7.18 13.97 15.64
N ASP A 378 -8.05 14.30 16.61
CA ASP A 378 -7.72 15.33 17.60
C ASP A 378 -6.62 14.79 18.54
N PRO A 379 -5.46 15.44 18.63
CA PRO A 379 -4.36 14.96 19.47
C PRO A 379 -4.61 15.07 20.99
N GLU A 380 -5.76 15.60 21.40
CA GLU A 380 -6.15 15.72 22.81
C GLU A 380 -7.12 14.60 23.27
N VAL A 381 -7.39 13.61 22.44
CA VAL A 381 -8.31 12.52 22.75
C VAL A 381 -7.56 11.24 23.12
#